data_b0e546afbe5bb592c94c55b27b66ecd8
#
_entry.id   b0e546afbe5bb592c94c55b27b66ecd8
#
_cell.length_a   1.000
_cell.length_b   1.000
_cell.length_c   1.000
_cell.angle_alpha   90.00
_cell.angle_beta   90.00
_cell.angle_gamma   90.00
#
_symmetry.space_group_name_H-M   'P 1'
#
loop_
_entity.id
_entity.type
_entity.pdbx_description
1 polymer ?
#
loop_
_entity_poly.entity_id
_entity_poly.type
_entity_poly.pdbx_seq_one_letter_code
_entity_poly.pdbx_strand_id
1 'polypeptide(L)'
;MPEYCLLCHASASGGICRDCLDDLCRSAVAGSQSCPRCGGIGDGISPCGGCQRKPPPFEKLWSSLHYEPPVSGLLHEFKHLRQIALKRLLAELMAALPPPWLHNAGIDGILAVPLSRERLVERGFNQCGELALLLSARYGLPLLPEDTVFRRPAPPQSTLPYARRKKNVAGLFRVAGDVKKRNLLLIDDVATTNATLAELSRMLKQAGAGNLYCWTLAQAKMQKS
;
A
#
# COMPACT_ATOMS: atom_id res chain seq x y z
N MET A 1 11.49 -9.86 20.12
CA MET A 1 10.79 -8.58 19.79
C MET A 1 11.26 -7.55 20.81
N PRO A 2 11.35 -6.27 20.47
CA PRO A 2 11.64 -5.29 21.49
C PRO A 2 10.54 -5.32 22.57
N GLU A 3 10.96 -5.30 23.82
CA GLU A 3 10.09 -5.24 24.99
C GLU A 3 9.66 -3.80 25.31
N TYR A 4 9.93 -2.89 24.38
CA TYR A 4 9.64 -1.47 24.49
C TYR A 4 9.03 -0.91 23.20
N CYS A 5 8.28 0.17 23.36
CA CYS A 5 7.69 0.91 22.25
C CYS A 5 8.77 1.66 21.46
N LEU A 6 8.79 1.48 20.15
CA LEU A 6 9.75 2.16 19.27
C LEU A 6 9.49 3.67 19.13
N LEU A 7 8.34 4.16 19.62
CA LEU A 7 8.00 5.60 19.55
C LEU A 7 8.26 6.33 20.86
N CYS A 8 7.85 5.77 22.00
CA CYS A 8 7.93 6.46 23.30
C CYS A 8 8.82 5.74 24.32
N HIS A 9 9.42 4.58 23.95
CA HIS A 9 10.27 3.75 24.80
C HIS A 9 9.60 3.16 26.05
N ALA A 10 8.28 3.31 26.23
CA ALA A 10 7.55 2.62 27.27
C ALA A 10 7.55 1.11 27.05
N SER A 11 7.34 0.31 28.10
CA SER A 11 7.23 -1.13 27.99
C SER A 11 6.09 -1.52 27.03
N ALA A 12 6.38 -2.39 26.05
CA ALA A 12 5.41 -2.82 25.07
C ALA A 12 5.81 -4.17 24.45
N SER A 13 4.85 -5.07 24.33
CA SER A 13 5.01 -6.28 23.54
C SER A 13 4.67 -5.97 22.07
N GLY A 14 5.60 -6.24 21.15
CA GLY A 14 5.34 -6.07 19.72
C GLY A 14 5.84 -4.77 19.09
N GLY A 15 6.57 -3.93 19.84
CA GLY A 15 7.25 -2.74 19.32
C GLY A 15 6.40 -1.46 19.31
N ILE A 16 5.15 -1.49 19.78
CA ILE A 16 4.32 -0.30 19.99
C ILE A 16 3.43 -0.49 21.24
N CYS A 17 3.37 0.53 22.11
CA CYS A 17 2.44 0.53 23.21
C CYS A 17 1.04 0.98 22.76
N ARG A 18 0.05 0.69 23.57
CA ARG A 18 -1.36 0.97 23.27
C ARG A 18 -1.60 2.46 23.05
N ASP A 19 -1.03 3.31 23.88
CA ASP A 19 -1.23 4.76 23.79
C ASP A 19 -0.69 5.33 22.48
N CYS A 20 0.52 4.93 22.06
CA CYS A 20 1.08 5.32 20.77
C CYS A 20 0.28 4.77 19.58
N LEU A 21 -0.25 3.55 19.68
CA LEU A 21 -1.12 2.99 18.66
C LEU A 21 -2.43 3.80 18.56
N ASP A 22 -3.07 4.11 19.70
CA ASP A 22 -4.30 4.89 19.75
C ASP A 22 -4.08 6.32 19.22
N ASP A 23 -2.93 6.94 19.52
CA ASP A 23 -2.55 8.25 18.96
C ASP A 23 -2.42 8.22 17.43
N LEU A 24 -1.76 7.20 16.89
CA LEU A 24 -1.65 7.03 15.44
C LEU A 24 -3.02 6.76 14.80
N CYS A 25 -3.86 5.96 15.46
CA CYS A 25 -5.21 5.68 14.97
C CYS A 25 -6.10 6.92 14.95
N ARG A 26 -5.92 7.86 15.90
CA ARG A 26 -6.62 9.16 15.87
C ARG A 26 -6.21 10.06 14.69
N SER A 27 -4.98 9.91 14.20
CA SER A 27 -4.46 10.62 13.02
C SER A 27 -4.65 9.86 11.70
N ALA A 28 -5.50 8.82 11.69
CA ALA A 28 -5.71 7.98 10.52
C ALA A 28 -6.31 8.74 9.33
N VAL A 29 -6.00 8.28 8.12
CA VAL A 29 -6.62 8.78 6.88
C VAL A 29 -8.12 8.47 6.83
N ALA A 30 -8.56 7.48 7.59
CA ALA A 30 -9.93 7.02 7.70
C ALA A 30 -10.85 8.10 8.27
N GLY A 31 -11.31 8.97 7.41
CA GLY A 31 -12.24 10.03 7.79
C GLY A 31 -13.03 10.56 6.61
N SER A 32 -14.01 11.37 6.94
CA SER A 32 -15.02 11.95 6.06
C SER A 32 -14.51 12.82 4.89
N GLN A 33 -13.20 12.90 4.66
CA GLN A 33 -12.59 13.79 3.67
C GLN A 33 -11.75 13.07 2.59
N SER A 34 -11.90 11.75 2.46
CA SER A 34 -11.16 10.96 1.46
C SER A 34 -12.08 10.41 0.39
N CYS A 35 -11.67 10.53 -0.88
CA CYS A 35 -12.39 9.93 -1.98
C CYS A 35 -12.48 8.40 -1.80
N PRO A 36 -13.68 7.80 -1.79
CA PRO A 36 -13.86 6.38 -1.53
C PRO A 36 -13.24 5.49 -2.63
N ARG A 37 -12.89 6.05 -3.79
CA ARG A 37 -12.27 5.33 -4.88
C ARG A 37 -10.75 5.41 -4.88
N CYS A 38 -10.16 6.59 -4.76
CA CYS A 38 -8.71 6.76 -4.91
C CYS A 38 -7.98 7.20 -3.63
N GLY A 39 -8.68 7.35 -2.51
CA GLY A 39 -8.12 7.83 -1.25
C GLY A 39 -7.70 9.32 -1.26
N GLY A 40 -7.78 10.01 -2.39
CA GLY A 40 -7.46 11.44 -2.48
C GLY A 40 -8.49 12.32 -1.76
N ILE A 41 -8.29 13.65 -1.78
CA ILE A 41 -9.22 14.60 -1.15
C ILE A 41 -10.63 14.45 -1.75
N GLY A 42 -11.62 14.33 -0.88
CA GLY A 42 -13.04 14.14 -1.24
C GLY A 42 -13.96 14.40 -0.05
N ASP A 43 -15.22 14.08 -0.21
CA ASP A 43 -16.26 14.21 0.82
C ASP A 43 -16.50 12.91 1.62
N GLY A 44 -15.73 11.86 1.35
CA GLY A 44 -15.87 10.53 1.96
C GLY A 44 -17.05 9.71 1.42
N ILE A 45 -17.93 10.29 0.62
CA ILE A 45 -19.17 9.68 0.13
C ILE A 45 -19.07 9.38 -1.36
N SER A 46 -18.72 10.40 -2.15
CA SER A 46 -18.71 10.34 -3.62
C SER A 46 -17.28 10.25 -4.17
N PRO A 47 -17.07 9.60 -5.33
CA PRO A 47 -15.81 9.70 -6.04
C PRO A 47 -15.46 11.15 -6.34
N CYS A 48 -14.21 11.57 -6.11
CA CYS A 48 -13.76 12.92 -6.43
C CYS A 48 -13.88 13.23 -7.94
N GLY A 49 -13.90 14.51 -8.32
CA GLY A 49 -14.06 14.93 -9.71
C GLY A 49 -13.03 14.32 -10.67
N GLY A 50 -11.82 13.99 -10.20
CA GLY A 50 -10.83 13.24 -10.97
C GLY A 50 -11.28 11.81 -11.29
N CYS A 51 -11.82 11.11 -10.29
CA CYS A 51 -12.32 9.75 -10.44
C CYS A 51 -13.64 9.68 -11.23
N GLN A 52 -14.47 10.73 -11.18
CA GLN A 52 -15.68 10.81 -12.00
C GLN A 52 -15.34 10.95 -13.49
N ARG A 53 -14.35 11.79 -13.82
CA ARG A 53 -13.92 12.00 -15.22
C ARG A 53 -13.09 10.83 -15.76
N LYS A 54 -12.19 10.29 -14.93
CA LYS A 54 -11.28 9.20 -15.31
C LYS A 54 -11.08 8.27 -14.12
N PRO A 55 -11.94 7.27 -13.95
CA PRO A 55 -11.80 6.33 -12.85
C PRO A 55 -10.49 5.53 -12.97
N PRO A 56 -9.82 5.28 -11.82
CA PRO A 56 -8.67 4.37 -11.81
C PRO A 56 -9.11 2.94 -12.14
N PRO A 57 -8.20 2.07 -12.62
CA PRO A 57 -8.53 0.70 -12.99
C PRO A 57 -8.68 -0.26 -11.80
N PHE A 58 -8.70 0.27 -10.58
CA PHE A 58 -9.05 -0.45 -9.36
C PHE A 58 -10.37 0.07 -8.78
N GLU A 59 -11.04 -0.75 -7.97
CA GLU A 59 -12.34 -0.41 -7.40
C GLU A 59 -12.24 0.59 -6.26
N LYS A 60 -11.34 0.31 -5.30
CA LYS A 60 -11.14 1.14 -4.12
C LYS A 60 -9.66 1.14 -3.70
N LEU A 61 -9.24 2.26 -3.13
CA LEU A 61 -7.96 2.39 -2.44
C LEU A 61 -8.22 2.84 -1.00
N TRP A 62 -7.60 2.15 -0.08
CA TRP A 62 -7.57 2.48 1.33
C TRP A 62 -6.12 2.71 1.78
N SER A 63 -5.91 3.74 2.57
CA SER A 63 -4.65 4.00 3.25
C SER A 63 -4.91 4.10 4.74
N SER A 64 -4.19 3.32 5.54
CA SER A 64 -4.42 3.29 6.98
C SER A 64 -4.02 4.60 7.65
N LEU A 65 -2.88 5.18 7.28
CA LEU A 65 -2.28 6.32 7.97
C LEU A 65 -1.86 7.43 6.98
N HIS A 66 -1.59 8.63 7.49
CA HIS A 66 -0.90 9.68 6.75
C HIS A 66 0.61 9.41 6.68
N TYR A 67 1.24 9.75 5.54
CA TYR A 67 2.69 9.69 5.37
C TYR A 67 3.34 10.92 6.01
N GLU A 68 3.29 10.98 7.33
CA GLU A 68 3.82 12.05 8.18
C GLU A 68 4.57 11.44 9.37
N PRO A 69 5.44 12.18 10.06
CA PRO A 69 6.05 11.66 11.27
C PRO A 69 4.99 11.24 12.32
N PRO A 70 5.20 10.14 13.04
CA PRO A 70 6.39 9.26 13.00
C PRO A 70 6.37 8.19 11.90
N VAL A 71 5.24 7.97 11.21
CA VAL A 71 5.04 6.91 10.22
C VAL A 71 6.03 7.02 9.06
N SER A 72 6.31 8.24 8.59
CA SER A 72 7.29 8.47 7.52
C SER A 72 8.71 8.08 7.94
N GLY A 73 9.09 8.32 9.20
CA GLY A 73 10.37 7.88 9.78
C GLY A 73 10.49 6.36 9.81
N LEU A 74 9.49 5.67 10.38
CA LEU A 74 9.44 4.20 10.43
C LEU A 74 9.53 3.57 9.03
N LEU A 75 8.82 4.13 8.06
CA LEU A 75 8.88 3.67 6.68
C LEU A 75 10.24 3.93 6.01
N HIS A 76 10.90 5.05 6.35
CA HIS A 76 12.25 5.33 5.88
C HIS A 76 13.24 4.30 6.41
N GLU A 77 13.22 4.02 7.71
CA GLU A 77 14.07 3.00 8.34
C GLU A 77 13.84 1.61 7.73
N PHE A 78 12.57 1.23 7.57
CA PHE A 78 12.20 -0.04 6.95
C PHE A 78 12.73 -0.17 5.51
N LYS A 79 12.64 0.90 4.70
CA LYS A 79 13.04 0.90 3.29
C LYS A 79 14.55 1.03 3.08
N HIS A 80 15.19 1.91 3.81
CA HIS A 80 16.55 2.38 3.50
C HIS A 80 17.60 1.92 4.50
N LEU A 81 17.22 1.72 5.77
CA LEU A 81 18.12 1.20 6.80
C LEU A 81 17.99 -0.31 7.00
N ARG A 82 17.22 -0.99 6.13
CA ARG A 82 17.01 -2.45 6.14
C ARG A 82 16.51 -3.00 7.48
N GLN A 83 15.74 -2.18 8.23
CA GLN A 83 15.19 -2.56 9.53
C GLN A 83 13.98 -3.50 9.35
N ILE A 84 14.23 -4.72 8.84
CA ILE A 84 13.18 -5.71 8.56
C ILE A 84 12.35 -6.07 9.81
N ALA A 85 12.92 -5.89 11.00
CA ALA A 85 12.20 -6.08 12.26
C ALA A 85 10.94 -5.21 12.40
N LEU A 86 10.90 -4.05 11.72
CA LEU A 86 9.75 -3.14 11.70
C LEU A 86 8.52 -3.73 10.98
N LYS A 87 8.67 -4.78 10.17
CA LYS A 87 7.56 -5.35 9.40
C LYS A 87 6.34 -5.69 10.24
N ARG A 88 6.54 -6.24 11.46
CA ARG A 88 5.46 -6.62 12.36
C ARG A 88 4.71 -5.40 12.89
N LEU A 89 5.45 -4.39 13.36
CA LEU A 89 4.87 -3.13 13.78
C LEU A 89 4.04 -2.48 12.66
N LEU A 90 4.61 -2.40 11.44
CA LEU A 90 3.94 -1.78 10.31
C LEU A 90 2.70 -2.56 9.85
N ALA A 91 2.74 -3.88 9.90
CA ALA A 91 1.58 -4.73 9.62
C ALA A 91 0.48 -4.60 10.70
N GLU A 92 0.86 -4.48 11.98
CA GLU A 92 -0.10 -4.22 13.07
C GLU A 92 -0.76 -2.84 12.93
N LEU A 93 -0.03 -1.81 12.52
CA LEU A 93 -0.58 -0.50 12.20
C LEU A 93 -1.60 -0.56 11.06
N MET A 94 -1.32 -1.34 10.01
CA MET A 94 -2.31 -1.59 8.95
C MET A 94 -3.52 -2.32 9.49
N ALA A 95 -3.30 -3.39 10.26
CA ALA A 95 -4.36 -4.23 10.79
C ALA A 95 -5.24 -3.54 11.85
N ALA A 96 -4.73 -2.52 12.55
CA ALA A 96 -5.51 -1.67 13.45
C ALA A 96 -6.51 -0.76 12.71
N LEU A 97 -6.22 -0.44 11.45
CA LEU A 97 -7.01 0.45 10.59
C LEU A 97 -7.31 -0.23 9.24
N PRO A 98 -8.04 -1.36 9.23
CA PRO A 98 -8.30 -2.12 8.01
C PRO A 98 -9.29 -1.38 7.10
N PRO A 99 -9.29 -1.70 5.79
CA PRO A 99 -10.34 -1.21 4.91
C PRO A 99 -11.73 -1.66 5.37
N PRO A 100 -12.73 -0.77 5.48
CA PRO A 100 -14.06 -1.12 5.94
C PRO A 100 -14.79 -2.13 5.02
N TRP A 101 -14.34 -2.23 3.77
CA TRP A 101 -14.89 -3.13 2.76
C TRP A 101 -14.15 -4.48 2.68
N LEU A 102 -13.10 -4.70 3.48
CA LEU A 102 -12.20 -5.85 3.35
C LEU A 102 -12.93 -7.20 3.37
N HIS A 103 -13.83 -7.38 4.33
CA HIS A 103 -14.57 -8.63 4.51
C HIS A 103 -15.68 -8.86 3.48
N ASN A 104 -16.18 -7.80 2.84
CA ASN A 104 -17.31 -7.86 1.91
C ASN A 104 -16.90 -7.72 0.45
N ALA A 105 -15.61 -7.57 0.15
CA ALA A 105 -15.11 -7.32 -1.20
C ALA A 105 -14.94 -8.60 -2.04
N GLY A 106 -15.12 -9.78 -1.44
CA GLY A 106 -14.95 -11.06 -2.14
C GLY A 106 -13.54 -11.24 -2.69
N ILE A 107 -12.52 -10.95 -1.87
CA ILE A 107 -11.11 -11.01 -2.25
C ILE A 107 -10.66 -12.46 -2.28
N ASP A 108 -10.10 -12.91 -3.41
CA ASP A 108 -9.60 -14.26 -3.64
C ASP A 108 -8.10 -14.41 -3.31
N GLY A 109 -7.39 -13.30 -3.11
CA GLY A 109 -5.98 -13.34 -2.75
C GLY A 109 -5.33 -11.97 -2.65
N ILE A 110 -4.15 -11.97 -2.02
CA ILE A 110 -3.30 -10.79 -1.84
C ILE A 110 -2.15 -10.83 -2.85
N LEU A 111 -1.87 -9.70 -3.47
CA LEU A 111 -0.72 -9.48 -4.33
C LEU A 111 0.11 -8.31 -3.78
N ALA A 112 1.36 -8.56 -3.44
CA ALA A 112 2.29 -7.51 -3.08
C ALA A 112 2.74 -6.73 -4.32
N VAL A 113 2.80 -5.40 -4.25
CA VAL A 113 3.40 -4.60 -5.34
C VAL A 113 4.86 -4.98 -5.48
N PRO A 114 5.30 -5.48 -6.67
CA PRO A 114 6.66 -5.95 -6.84
C PRO A 114 7.67 -4.80 -6.94
N LEU A 115 8.88 -5.04 -6.44
CA LEU A 115 10.04 -4.21 -6.71
C LEU A 115 10.71 -4.60 -8.03
N SER A 116 11.46 -3.67 -8.64
CA SER A 116 12.40 -4.07 -9.69
C SER A 116 13.56 -4.86 -9.08
N ARG A 117 14.22 -5.68 -9.91
CA ARG A 117 15.34 -6.53 -9.47
C ARG A 117 16.45 -5.70 -8.81
N GLU A 118 16.78 -4.55 -9.38
CA GLU A 118 17.82 -3.65 -8.85
C GLU A 118 17.47 -3.18 -7.43
N ARG A 119 16.21 -2.75 -7.22
CA ARG A 119 15.75 -2.32 -5.90
C ARG A 119 15.66 -3.47 -4.91
N LEU A 120 15.32 -4.67 -5.37
CA LEU A 120 15.28 -5.85 -4.51
C LEU A 120 16.70 -6.20 -4.03
N VAL A 121 17.70 -6.13 -4.92
CA VAL A 121 19.11 -6.34 -4.57
C VAL A 121 19.61 -5.23 -3.63
N GLU A 122 19.29 -3.98 -3.91
CA GLU A 122 19.66 -2.82 -3.07
C GLU A 122 19.10 -2.94 -1.64
N ARG A 123 17.82 -3.33 -1.52
CA ARG A 123 17.09 -3.36 -0.24
C ARG A 123 17.22 -4.70 0.51
N GLY A 124 17.44 -5.78 -0.23
CA GLY A 124 17.52 -7.15 0.31
C GLY A 124 16.15 -7.83 0.46
N PHE A 125 15.03 -7.10 0.41
CA PHE A 125 13.67 -7.62 0.54
C PHE A 125 12.64 -6.70 -0.12
N ASN A 126 11.44 -7.24 -0.39
CA ASN A 126 10.29 -6.46 -0.85
C ASN A 126 9.42 -6.06 0.35
N GLN A 127 9.37 -4.78 0.68
CA GLN A 127 8.58 -4.26 1.80
C GLN A 127 7.10 -4.64 1.69
N CYS A 128 6.54 -4.50 0.49
CA CYS A 128 5.13 -4.85 0.24
C CYS A 128 4.91 -6.36 0.41
N GLY A 129 5.91 -7.18 0.05
CA GLY A 129 5.88 -8.63 0.25
C GLY A 129 5.85 -9.01 1.73
N GLU A 130 6.70 -8.38 2.55
CA GLU A 130 6.74 -8.62 3.99
C GLU A 130 5.43 -8.22 4.69
N LEU A 131 4.84 -7.09 4.31
CA LEU A 131 3.54 -6.65 4.82
C LEU A 131 2.42 -7.58 4.34
N ALA A 132 2.40 -7.93 3.05
CA ALA A 132 1.41 -8.81 2.46
C ALA A 132 1.41 -10.20 3.11
N LEU A 133 2.58 -10.75 3.43
CA LEU A 133 2.72 -12.04 4.12
C LEU A 133 2.05 -12.02 5.50
N LEU A 134 2.28 -10.98 6.29
CA LEU A 134 1.70 -10.85 7.63
C LEU A 134 0.18 -10.61 7.56
N LEU A 135 -0.28 -9.79 6.62
CA LEU A 135 -1.71 -9.55 6.40
C LEU A 135 -2.43 -10.79 5.85
N SER A 136 -1.78 -11.56 4.97
CA SER A 136 -2.28 -12.85 4.48
C SER A 136 -2.56 -13.81 5.65
N ALA A 137 -1.60 -13.99 6.53
CA ALA A 137 -1.75 -14.85 7.71
C ALA A 137 -2.87 -14.34 8.65
N ARG A 138 -2.97 -13.03 8.86
CA ARG A 138 -3.96 -12.43 9.76
C ARG A 138 -5.39 -12.54 9.27
N TYR A 139 -5.61 -12.39 7.96
CA TYR A 139 -6.96 -12.36 7.36
C TYR A 139 -7.35 -13.66 6.66
N GLY A 140 -6.46 -14.66 6.66
CA GLY A 140 -6.70 -15.95 5.99
C GLY A 140 -6.84 -15.83 4.48
N LEU A 141 -6.29 -14.78 3.86
CA LEU A 141 -6.32 -14.54 2.42
C LEU A 141 -5.07 -15.12 1.76
N PRO A 142 -5.18 -15.95 0.69
CA PRO A 142 -4.03 -16.51 0.01
C PRO A 142 -3.08 -15.44 -0.53
N LEU A 143 -1.78 -15.53 -0.23
CA LEU A 143 -0.75 -14.69 -0.84
C LEU A 143 -0.37 -15.28 -2.20
N LEU A 144 -0.44 -14.46 -3.26
CA LEU A 144 0.01 -14.87 -4.59
C LEU A 144 1.55 -14.98 -4.62
N PRO A 145 2.09 -15.93 -5.42
CA PRO A 145 3.53 -16.07 -5.60
C PRO A 145 4.18 -14.77 -6.12
N GLU A 146 5.42 -14.52 -5.73
CA GLU A 146 6.15 -13.30 -6.12
C GLU A 146 6.40 -13.21 -7.62
N ASP A 147 6.47 -14.34 -8.31
CA ASP A 147 6.63 -14.44 -9.77
C ASP A 147 5.32 -14.22 -10.55
N THR A 148 4.19 -14.00 -9.85
CA THR A 148 2.91 -13.64 -10.50
C THR A 148 3.03 -12.35 -11.31
N VAL A 149 3.79 -11.37 -10.82
CA VAL A 149 4.02 -10.09 -11.50
C VAL A 149 5.46 -9.65 -11.36
N PHE A 150 6.07 -9.31 -12.48
CA PHE A 150 7.42 -8.73 -12.53
C PHE A 150 7.36 -7.23 -12.78
N ARG A 151 8.25 -6.48 -12.13
CA ARG A 151 8.45 -5.05 -12.38
C ARG A 151 9.75 -4.82 -13.12
N ARG A 152 9.67 -4.12 -14.26
CA ARG A 152 10.84 -3.68 -15.02
C ARG A 152 11.59 -2.55 -14.31
N PRO A 153 12.90 -2.39 -14.56
CA PRO A 153 13.65 -1.24 -14.12
C PRO A 153 12.99 0.07 -14.58
N ALA A 154 12.99 1.06 -13.70
CA ALA A 154 12.57 2.42 -14.05
C ALA A 154 13.44 3.42 -13.29
N PRO A 155 13.74 4.59 -13.86
CA PRO A 155 14.43 5.66 -13.17
C PRO A 155 13.75 5.99 -11.83
N PRO A 156 14.51 6.38 -10.78
CA PRO A 156 13.95 6.76 -9.50
C PRO A 156 12.88 7.84 -9.66
N GLN A 157 11.67 7.59 -9.20
CA GLN A 157 10.56 8.56 -9.29
C GLN A 157 10.79 9.80 -8.41
N SER A 158 11.66 9.70 -7.39
CA SER A 158 12.03 10.81 -6.50
C SER A 158 12.71 11.96 -7.22
N THR A 159 13.38 11.70 -8.36
CA THR A 159 14.09 12.70 -9.16
C THR A 159 13.23 13.38 -10.23
N LEU A 160 11.95 12.96 -10.38
CA LEU A 160 11.08 13.45 -11.46
C LEU A 160 10.00 14.41 -10.95
N PRO A 161 9.70 15.50 -11.71
CA PRO A 161 8.55 16.35 -11.47
C PRO A 161 7.24 15.55 -11.43
N TYR A 162 6.28 15.97 -10.59
CA TYR A 162 4.98 15.31 -10.39
C TYR A 162 4.28 14.91 -11.70
N ALA A 163 4.26 15.81 -12.71
CA ALA A 163 3.61 15.55 -13.99
C ALA A 163 4.30 14.42 -14.81
N ARG A 164 5.60 14.19 -14.63
CA ARG A 164 6.34 13.11 -15.32
C ARG A 164 6.22 11.76 -14.63
N ARG A 165 5.88 11.72 -13.34
CA ARG A 165 5.69 10.46 -12.60
C ARG A 165 4.59 9.58 -13.21
N LYS A 166 3.55 10.20 -13.78
CA LYS A 166 2.43 9.50 -14.41
C LYS A 166 2.79 8.86 -15.76
N LYS A 167 3.71 9.46 -16.52
CA LYS A 167 4.18 8.92 -17.81
C LYS A 167 5.22 7.81 -17.66
N ASN A 168 5.99 7.81 -16.59
CA ASN A 168 7.09 6.87 -16.37
C ASN A 168 6.67 5.49 -15.83
N VAL A 169 5.40 5.26 -15.57
CA VAL A 169 4.92 3.98 -15.05
C VAL A 169 4.29 3.08 -16.11
N ALA A 170 4.07 3.59 -17.34
CA ALA A 170 3.45 2.81 -18.42
C ALA A 170 4.34 1.62 -18.82
N GLY A 171 3.77 0.41 -18.82
CA GLY A 171 4.48 -0.83 -19.19
C GLY A 171 5.51 -1.30 -18.16
N LEU A 172 5.50 -0.78 -16.93
CA LEU A 172 6.42 -1.22 -15.87
C LEU A 172 6.20 -2.64 -15.40
N PHE A 173 5.01 -3.19 -15.56
CA PHE A 173 4.67 -4.50 -15.04
C PHE A 173 4.43 -5.51 -16.16
N ARG A 174 4.79 -6.77 -15.89
CA ARG A 174 4.46 -7.94 -16.71
C ARG A 174 3.79 -8.97 -15.81
N VAL A 175 2.57 -9.32 -16.13
CA VAL A 175 1.83 -10.40 -15.45
C VAL A 175 2.24 -11.73 -16.09
N ALA A 176 2.63 -12.70 -15.26
CA ALA A 176 3.06 -14.03 -15.67
C ALA A 176 2.23 -15.14 -15.00
N GLY A 177 1.73 -14.92 -13.79
CA GLY A 177 0.87 -15.89 -13.09
C GLY A 177 -0.59 -15.84 -13.53
N ASP A 178 -1.36 -16.86 -13.15
CA ASP A 178 -2.79 -16.91 -13.40
C ASP A 178 -3.56 -16.02 -12.42
N VAL A 179 -4.17 -14.98 -12.97
CA VAL A 179 -4.99 -14.00 -12.24
C VAL A 179 -6.42 -13.92 -12.79
N LYS A 180 -6.78 -14.79 -13.76
CA LYS A 180 -8.07 -14.72 -14.45
C LYS A 180 -9.23 -14.84 -13.48
N LYS A 181 -10.19 -13.89 -13.62
CA LYS A 181 -11.41 -13.78 -12.80
C LYS A 181 -11.19 -13.63 -11.29
N ARG A 182 -9.96 -13.52 -10.81
CA ARG A 182 -9.66 -13.36 -9.38
C ARG A 182 -9.82 -11.90 -8.96
N ASN A 183 -10.51 -11.70 -7.85
CA ASN A 183 -10.54 -10.41 -7.15
C ASN A 183 -9.30 -10.30 -6.25
N LEU A 184 -8.48 -9.30 -6.46
CA LEU A 184 -7.18 -9.21 -5.79
C LEU A 184 -7.07 -7.96 -4.91
N LEU A 185 -6.44 -8.14 -3.75
CA LEU A 185 -6.01 -7.06 -2.86
C LEU A 185 -4.54 -6.75 -3.12
N LEU A 186 -4.26 -5.56 -3.63
CA LEU A 186 -2.91 -5.06 -3.89
C LEU A 186 -2.37 -4.37 -2.64
N ILE A 187 -1.23 -4.84 -2.11
CA ILE A 187 -0.57 -4.24 -0.95
C ILE A 187 0.60 -3.39 -1.41
N ASP A 188 0.60 -2.12 -1.03
CA ASP A 188 1.73 -1.19 -1.20
C ASP A 188 2.04 -0.49 0.12
N ASP A 189 3.22 0.10 0.24
CA ASP A 189 3.62 0.79 1.47
C ASP A 189 3.14 2.25 1.51
N VAL A 190 3.25 3.00 0.41
CA VAL A 190 2.86 4.42 0.34
C VAL A 190 2.14 4.77 -0.95
N ALA A 191 0.92 5.23 -0.82
CA ALA A 191 0.20 5.88 -1.90
C ALA A 191 0.62 7.35 -2.02
N THR A 192 1.06 7.77 -3.22
CA THR A 192 1.38 9.16 -3.54
C THR A 192 0.47 9.68 -4.66
N THR A 193 0.83 9.44 -5.90
CA THR A 193 0.03 9.76 -7.09
C THR A 193 -0.89 8.62 -7.51
N ASN A 194 -0.85 7.50 -6.83
CA ASN A 194 -1.50 6.23 -7.18
C ASN A 194 -1.09 5.66 -8.55
N ALA A 195 -0.08 6.25 -9.22
CA ALA A 195 0.31 5.87 -10.57
C ALA A 195 0.81 4.41 -10.65
N THR A 196 1.57 3.96 -9.64
CA THR A 196 2.05 2.58 -9.56
C THR A 196 0.90 1.59 -9.44
N LEU A 197 -0.03 1.83 -8.50
CA LEU A 197 -1.21 0.99 -8.30
C LEU A 197 -2.13 0.99 -9.51
N ALA A 198 -2.32 2.16 -10.15
CA ALA A 198 -3.14 2.27 -11.35
C ALA A 198 -2.53 1.49 -12.54
N GLU A 199 -1.21 1.58 -12.74
CA GLU A 199 -0.55 0.83 -13.82
C GLU A 199 -0.57 -0.68 -13.55
N LEU A 200 -0.25 -1.11 -12.33
CA LEU A 200 -0.34 -2.52 -11.95
C LEU A 200 -1.76 -3.05 -12.16
N SER A 201 -2.76 -2.31 -11.70
CA SER A 201 -4.17 -2.68 -11.86
C SER A 201 -4.57 -2.77 -13.34
N ARG A 202 -4.09 -1.84 -14.18
CA ARG A 202 -4.34 -1.89 -15.62
C ARG A 202 -3.78 -3.16 -16.25
N MET A 203 -2.55 -3.55 -15.89
CA MET A 203 -1.92 -4.77 -16.41
C MET A 203 -2.64 -6.04 -15.93
N LEU A 204 -3.05 -6.08 -14.66
CA LEU A 204 -3.84 -7.19 -14.11
C LEU A 204 -5.21 -7.32 -14.79
N LYS A 205 -5.91 -6.20 -15.02
CA LYS A 205 -7.19 -6.20 -15.77
C LYS A 205 -6.99 -6.70 -17.21
N GLN A 206 -5.91 -6.31 -17.89
CA GLN A 206 -5.57 -6.84 -19.22
C GLN A 206 -5.26 -8.34 -19.20
N ALA A 207 -4.71 -8.87 -18.11
CA ALA A 207 -4.53 -10.31 -17.92
C ALA A 207 -5.81 -11.06 -17.48
N GLY A 208 -6.94 -10.35 -17.39
CA GLY A 208 -8.25 -10.94 -17.09
C GLY A 208 -8.60 -11.02 -15.60
N ALA A 209 -7.90 -10.30 -14.73
CA ALA A 209 -8.26 -10.22 -13.31
C ALA A 209 -9.66 -9.63 -13.11
N GLY A 210 -10.34 -10.09 -12.06
CA GLY A 210 -11.62 -9.56 -11.59
C GLY A 210 -11.49 -8.18 -10.96
N ASN A 211 -12.15 -7.94 -9.84
CA ASN A 211 -12.08 -6.67 -9.13
C ASN A 211 -10.72 -6.50 -8.43
N LEU A 212 -10.21 -5.27 -8.44
CA LEU A 212 -8.92 -4.95 -7.84
C LEU A 212 -9.12 -3.91 -6.74
N TYR A 213 -8.62 -4.22 -5.57
CA TYR A 213 -8.65 -3.37 -4.39
C TYR A 213 -7.23 -3.04 -3.98
N CYS A 214 -7.00 -1.86 -3.42
CA CYS A 214 -5.68 -1.43 -3.00
C CYS A 214 -5.68 -1.09 -1.52
N TRP A 215 -4.67 -1.55 -0.80
CA TRP A 215 -4.46 -1.19 0.60
C TRP A 215 -3.00 -0.79 0.83
N THR A 216 -2.79 0.42 1.34
CA THR A 216 -1.47 0.94 1.65
C THR A 216 -1.35 1.28 3.13
N LEU A 217 -0.14 1.19 3.67
CA LEU A 217 0.10 1.62 5.04
C LEU A 217 -0.12 3.12 5.18
N ALA A 218 0.42 3.91 4.25
CA ALA A 218 0.34 5.36 4.35
C ALA A 218 -0.01 6.04 3.03
N GLN A 219 -0.56 7.26 3.13
CA GLN A 219 -0.83 8.14 2.02
C GLN A 219 -0.15 9.49 2.21
N ALA A 220 0.61 9.93 1.20
CA ALA A 220 1.14 11.27 1.17
C ALA A 220 0.01 12.28 0.92
N LYS A 221 0.00 13.40 1.65
CA LYS A 221 -0.94 14.49 1.40
C LYS A 221 -0.80 14.96 -0.05
N MET A 222 -1.89 14.89 -0.80
CA MET A 222 -1.92 15.46 -2.15
C MET A 222 -1.97 16.98 -2.01
N GLN A 223 -0.92 17.67 -2.48
CA GLN A 223 -0.96 19.13 -2.60
C GLN A 223 -2.06 19.50 -3.59
N LYS A 224 -2.93 20.44 -3.19
CA LYS A 224 -3.86 21.08 -4.14
C LYS A 224 -3.01 21.80 -5.19
N SER A 225 -3.06 21.34 -6.43
CA SER A 225 -2.57 22.09 -7.58
C SER A 225 -3.61 23.15 -7.95
#